data_8cf10a61b6c9dcf5b8dc84c201d05a79
#
_entry.id   8cf10a61b6c9dcf5b8dc84c201d05a79
#
_cell.length_a   1.000
_cell.length_b   1.000
_cell.length_c   1.000
_cell.angle_alpha   90.00
_cell.angle_beta   90.00
_cell.angle_gamma   90.00
#
_symmetry.space_group_name_H-M   'P 1'
#
loop_
_entity.id
_entity.type
_entity.pdbx_description
1 polymer ?
#
loop_
_entity_poly.entity_id
_entity_poly.type
_entity_poly.pdbx_seq_one_letter_code
_entity_poly.pdbx_strand_id
1 'polypeptide(L)'
;MLVYQIYIEYLGTNFVGWQKQKNGPSIQETLEKVLSKYFKEKIKITGSGRTDKGVHAKEQSAHFKASIDIIKKDKFINTINFFLRKKSIIILDIKKRSKYFHYRYSAINI
;
A
#
# COMPACT_ATOMS: atom_id res chain seq x y z
N MET A 1 7.79 9.28 13.25
CA MET A 1 7.64 8.16 12.31
C MET A 1 8.04 8.58 10.91
N LEU A 2 8.52 7.63 10.14
CA LEU A 2 8.91 7.84 8.76
C LEU A 2 7.69 7.65 7.84
N VAL A 3 7.60 8.49 6.81
CA VAL A 3 6.50 8.41 5.83
C VAL A 3 7.04 7.85 4.53
N TYR A 4 6.38 6.82 4.01
CA TYR A 4 6.73 6.18 2.75
C TYR A 4 5.56 6.24 1.79
N GLN A 5 5.87 6.50 0.53
CA GLN A 5 4.91 6.38 -0.57
C GLN A 5 5.27 5.17 -1.40
N ILE A 6 4.29 4.31 -1.64
CA ILE A 6 4.46 3.14 -2.50
C ILE A 6 3.65 3.32 -3.78
N TYR A 7 4.17 2.73 -4.85
CA TYR A 7 3.48 2.66 -6.14
C TYR A 7 3.19 1.20 -6.40
N ILE A 8 1.93 0.89 -6.66
CA ILE A 8 1.47 -0.49 -6.80
C ILE A 8 0.68 -0.69 -8.09
N GLU A 9 0.67 -1.93 -8.54
CA GLU A 9 -0.17 -2.40 -9.63
C GLU A 9 -0.96 -3.59 -9.12
N TYR A 10 -2.23 -3.68 -9.51
CA TYR A 10 -3.05 -4.80 -9.04
C TYR A 10 -4.17 -5.13 -10.02
N LEU A 11 -4.67 -6.39 -9.93
CA LEU A 11 -5.85 -6.86 -10.64
C LEU A 11 -7.04 -6.81 -9.69
N GLY A 12 -8.00 -5.92 -9.97
CA GLY A 12 -9.13 -5.68 -9.08
C GLY A 12 -10.17 -6.80 -9.04
N THR A 13 -10.13 -7.76 -9.97
CA THR A 13 -11.11 -8.84 -10.03
C THR A 13 -11.16 -9.71 -8.77
N ASN A 14 -10.04 -9.81 -8.06
CA ASN A 14 -9.93 -10.64 -6.86
C ASN A 14 -10.27 -9.89 -5.57
N PHE A 15 -10.69 -8.63 -5.68
CA PHE A 15 -10.91 -7.76 -4.53
C PHE A 15 -12.24 -7.03 -4.63
N VAL A 16 -12.76 -6.61 -3.47
CA VAL A 16 -13.99 -5.80 -3.40
C VAL A 16 -13.74 -4.31 -3.56
N GLY A 17 -12.54 -3.93 -3.99
CA GLY A 17 -12.12 -2.55 -4.20
C GLY A 17 -10.91 -2.21 -3.37
N TRP A 18 -10.56 -0.92 -3.34
CA TRP A 18 -9.39 -0.45 -2.60
C TRP A 18 -9.59 -0.51 -1.09
N GLN A 19 -10.71 0.03 -0.61
CA GLN A 19 -10.95 0.20 0.81
C GLN A 19 -11.41 -1.07 1.50
N LYS A 20 -11.07 -1.19 2.78
CA LYS A 20 -11.49 -2.26 3.66
C LYS A 20 -13.00 -2.31 3.76
N GLN A 21 -13.59 -3.48 3.53
CA GLN A 21 -15.02 -3.71 3.58
C GLN A 21 -15.33 -5.04 4.24
N LYS A 22 -16.60 -5.23 4.66
CA LYS A 22 -17.04 -6.46 5.30
C LYS A 22 -17.23 -7.63 4.31
N ASN A 23 -17.44 -7.33 3.04
CA ASN A 23 -17.87 -8.34 2.04
C ASN A 23 -16.74 -9.16 1.45
N GLY A 24 -15.48 -8.89 1.80
CA GLY A 24 -14.38 -9.66 1.25
C GLY A 24 -13.06 -8.89 1.30
N PRO A 25 -12.01 -9.45 0.70
CA PRO A 25 -10.69 -8.82 0.76
C PRO A 25 -10.64 -7.54 -0.05
N SER A 26 -9.93 -6.55 0.48
CA SER A 26 -9.64 -5.30 -0.22
C SER A 26 -8.14 -5.19 -0.46
N ILE A 27 -7.76 -4.34 -1.40
CA ILE A 27 -6.35 -4.04 -1.67
C ILE A 27 -5.69 -3.47 -0.41
N GLN A 28 -6.34 -2.50 0.22
CA GLN A 28 -5.85 -1.86 1.42
C GLN A 28 -5.59 -2.87 2.54
N GLU A 29 -6.57 -3.71 2.83
CA GLU A 29 -6.45 -4.69 3.92
C GLU A 29 -5.31 -5.68 3.66
N THR A 30 -5.20 -6.16 2.43
CA THR A 30 -4.15 -7.11 2.04
C THR A 30 -2.77 -6.50 2.23
N LEU A 31 -2.57 -5.26 1.76
CA LEU A 31 -1.31 -4.55 1.93
C LEU A 31 -1.00 -4.27 3.40
N GLU A 32 -2.00 -3.85 4.16
CA GLU A 32 -1.81 -3.58 5.59
C GLU A 32 -1.36 -4.81 6.35
N LYS A 33 -1.94 -5.97 6.05
CA LYS A 33 -1.55 -7.23 6.68
C LYS A 33 -0.11 -7.59 6.39
N VAL A 34 0.29 -7.51 5.12
CA VAL A 34 1.65 -7.87 4.71
C VAL A 34 2.67 -6.90 5.30
N LEU A 35 2.42 -5.61 5.22
CA LEU A 35 3.35 -4.60 5.74
C LEU A 35 3.43 -4.64 7.26
N SER A 36 2.30 -4.83 7.95
CA SER A 36 2.29 -4.93 9.41
C SER A 36 3.12 -6.12 9.88
N LYS A 37 3.04 -7.23 9.17
CA LYS A 37 3.83 -8.41 9.49
C LYS A 37 5.32 -8.17 9.24
N TYR A 38 5.65 -7.51 8.13
CA TYR A 38 7.04 -7.20 7.80
C TYR A 38 7.68 -6.28 8.84
N PHE A 39 6.99 -5.19 9.20
CA PHE A 39 7.51 -4.20 10.15
C PHE A 39 7.33 -4.59 11.60
N LYS A 40 6.54 -5.64 11.88
CA LYS A 40 6.18 -6.06 13.25
C LYS A 40 5.52 -4.93 14.03
N GLU A 41 4.74 -4.12 13.35
CA GLU A 41 3.92 -3.07 13.96
C GLU A 41 2.69 -2.85 13.10
N LYS A 42 1.65 -2.24 13.66
CA LYS A 42 0.42 -1.98 12.92
C LYS A 42 0.64 -0.88 11.88
N ILE A 43 0.48 -1.22 10.62
CA ILE A 43 0.61 -0.30 9.49
C ILE A 43 -0.77 -0.02 8.91
N LYS A 44 -1.08 1.26 8.75
CA LYS A 44 -2.30 1.71 8.06
C LYS A 44 -1.90 2.39 6.76
N ILE A 45 -2.59 2.05 5.69
CA ILE A 45 -2.29 2.57 4.35
C ILE A 45 -3.39 3.52 3.90
N THR A 46 -2.99 4.66 3.36
CA THR A 46 -3.90 5.63 2.76
C THR A 46 -3.63 5.67 1.26
N GLY A 47 -4.65 5.38 0.46
CA GLY A 47 -4.53 5.42 -1.00
C GLY A 47 -4.74 6.82 -1.56
N SER A 48 -4.24 7.05 -2.79
CA SER A 48 -4.43 8.32 -3.49
C SER A 48 -5.82 8.45 -4.09
N GLY A 49 -6.55 7.36 -4.17
CA GLY A 49 -7.90 7.34 -4.71
C GLY A 49 -8.54 6.01 -4.41
N ARG A 50 -9.80 5.88 -4.77
CA ARG A 50 -10.55 4.65 -4.58
C ARG A 50 -10.77 3.98 -5.93
N THR A 51 -10.76 2.65 -5.94
CA THR A 51 -11.21 1.89 -7.09
C THR A 51 -12.38 1.02 -6.68
N ASP A 52 -13.34 0.87 -7.57
CA ASP A 52 -14.48 0.00 -7.35
C ASP A 52 -14.08 -1.45 -7.56
N LYS A 53 -14.98 -2.36 -7.13
CA LYS A 53 -14.78 -3.78 -7.32
C LYS A 53 -14.53 -4.10 -8.79
N GLY A 54 -13.51 -4.89 -9.06
CA GLY A 54 -13.17 -5.34 -10.40
C GLY A 54 -12.35 -4.38 -11.23
N VAL A 55 -12.07 -3.18 -10.73
CA VAL A 55 -11.24 -2.21 -11.45
C VAL A 55 -9.77 -2.56 -11.28
N HIS A 56 -9.06 -2.61 -12.39
CA HIS A 56 -7.61 -2.83 -12.39
C HIS A 56 -6.88 -1.50 -12.34
N ALA A 57 -5.77 -1.45 -11.62
CA ALA A 57 -4.92 -0.26 -11.59
C ALA A 57 -3.51 -0.66 -11.97
N LYS A 58 -2.95 0.00 -12.99
CA LYS A 58 -1.57 -0.23 -13.40
C LYS A 58 -0.59 0.48 -12.50
N GLU A 59 -0.96 1.64 -12.00
CA GLU A 59 -0.10 2.38 -11.09
C GLU A 59 -0.97 3.20 -10.17
N GLN A 60 -1.09 2.74 -8.95
CA GLN A 60 -1.78 3.48 -7.91
C GLN A 60 -0.79 3.79 -6.80
N SER A 61 -0.82 5.01 -6.28
CA SER A 61 0.04 5.35 -5.16
C SER A 61 -0.74 5.28 -3.85
N ALA A 62 0.00 4.96 -2.79
CA ALA A 62 -0.51 4.95 -1.44
C ALA A 62 0.63 5.33 -0.51
N HIS A 63 0.31 5.72 0.71
CA HIS A 63 1.36 6.05 1.67
C HIS A 63 1.04 5.46 3.05
N PHE A 64 2.09 5.30 3.83
CA PHE A 64 1.98 4.79 5.19
C PHE A 64 3.10 5.35 6.05
N LYS A 65 2.94 5.19 7.37
CA LYS A 65 3.96 5.58 8.35
C LYS A 65 4.53 4.33 9.00
N ALA A 66 5.85 4.32 9.19
CA ALA A 66 6.53 3.23 9.88
C ALA A 66 7.61 3.80 10.80
N SER A 67 7.89 3.09 11.88
CA SER A 67 8.93 3.49 12.83
C SER A 67 10.32 3.03 12.41
N ILE A 68 10.40 2.05 11.50
CA ILE A 68 11.66 1.46 11.06
C ILE A 68 12.02 1.98 9.67
N ASP A 69 13.28 2.38 9.50
CA ASP A 69 13.78 2.87 8.23
C ASP A 69 14.04 1.70 7.26
N ILE A 70 13.68 1.89 6.01
CA ILE A 70 13.96 0.94 4.94
C ILE A 70 15.30 1.33 4.34
N ILE A 71 16.36 0.58 4.66
CA ILE A 71 17.71 0.89 4.23
C ILE A 71 17.97 0.38 2.82
N LYS A 72 17.53 -0.86 2.52
CA LYS A 72 17.73 -1.49 1.22
C LYS A 72 16.39 -1.59 0.50
N LYS A 73 16.15 -0.62 -0.38
CA LYS A 73 14.90 -0.50 -1.14
C LYS A 73 14.56 -1.73 -1.96
N ASP A 74 15.52 -2.23 -2.74
CA ASP A 74 15.27 -3.37 -3.63
C ASP A 74 14.97 -4.64 -2.84
N LYS A 75 15.65 -4.83 -1.72
CA LYS A 75 15.42 -5.98 -0.85
C LYS A 75 14.01 -5.91 -0.24
N PHE A 76 13.59 -4.73 0.20
CA PHE A 76 12.25 -4.51 0.74
C PHE A 76 11.19 -4.87 -0.32
N ILE A 77 11.33 -4.31 -1.52
CA ILE A 77 10.37 -4.53 -2.61
C ILE A 77 10.27 -6.02 -2.94
N ASN A 78 11.40 -6.69 -3.08
CA ASN A 78 11.43 -8.11 -3.41
C ASN A 78 10.78 -8.96 -2.31
N THR A 79 11.03 -8.62 -1.05
CA THR A 79 10.45 -9.34 0.10
C THR A 79 8.94 -9.19 0.13
N ILE A 80 8.45 -7.95 0.01
CA ILE A 80 7.00 -7.69 0.04
C ILE A 80 6.33 -8.36 -1.17
N ASN A 81 6.91 -8.26 -2.35
CA ASN A 81 6.34 -8.87 -3.56
C ASN A 81 6.32 -10.40 -3.46
N PHE A 82 7.27 -10.99 -2.77
CA PHE A 82 7.23 -12.42 -2.49
C PHE A 82 5.96 -12.80 -1.73
N PHE A 83 5.62 -12.04 -0.69
CA PHE A 83 4.41 -12.29 0.09
C PHE A 83 3.13 -11.96 -0.67
N LEU A 84 3.20 -11.06 -1.65
CA LEU A 84 2.04 -10.65 -2.45
C LEU A 84 1.86 -11.46 -3.73
N ARG A 85 2.78 -12.37 -4.06
CA ARG A 85 2.82 -13.04 -5.36
C ARG A 85 1.52 -13.77 -5.76
N LYS A 86 0.76 -14.24 -4.78
CA LYS A 86 -0.51 -14.93 -5.03
C LYS A 86 -1.73 -14.04 -4.82
N LYS A 87 -1.51 -12.76 -4.55
CA LYS A 87 -2.59 -11.81 -4.24
C LYS A 87 -2.93 -10.87 -5.38
N SER A 88 -2.26 -11.02 -6.52
CA SER A 88 -2.46 -10.15 -7.69
C SER A 88 -2.15 -8.68 -7.41
N ILE A 89 -1.17 -8.45 -6.55
CA ILE A 89 -0.67 -7.12 -6.21
C ILE A 89 0.85 -7.14 -6.32
N ILE A 90 1.42 -6.09 -6.89
CA ILE A 90 2.87 -5.94 -6.97
C ILE A 90 3.25 -4.51 -6.57
N ILE A 91 4.32 -4.39 -5.77
CA ILE A 91 4.93 -3.10 -5.45
C ILE A 91 5.89 -2.76 -6.57
N LEU A 92 5.68 -1.62 -7.21
CA LEU A 92 6.53 -1.15 -8.30
C LEU A 92 7.70 -0.32 -7.79
N ASP A 93 7.46 0.51 -6.77
CA ASP A 93 8.48 1.40 -6.21
C ASP A 93 8.07 1.85 -4.82
N ILE A 94 9.05 2.38 -4.06
CA ILE A 94 8.81 3.00 -2.77
C ILE A 94 9.71 4.21 -2.63
N LYS A 95 9.18 5.30 -2.07
CA LYS A 95 9.92 6.55 -1.85
C LYS A 95 9.69 7.06 -0.45
N LYS A 96 10.75 7.49 0.20
CA LYS A 96 10.68 8.13 1.51
C LYS A 96 10.23 9.58 1.32
N ARG A 97 9.24 10.03 2.08
CA ARG A 97 8.68 11.38 1.99
C ARG A 97 8.88 12.13 3.29
N SER A 98 8.64 13.45 3.24
CA SER A 98 8.71 14.26 4.46
C SER A 98 7.58 13.89 5.42
N LYS A 99 7.75 14.18 6.70
CA LYS A 99 6.73 13.89 7.71
C LYS A 99 5.41 14.62 7.46
N TYR A 100 5.40 15.67 6.66
CA TYR A 100 4.19 16.43 6.33
C TYR A 100 3.46 15.91 5.10
N PHE A 101 4.03 14.95 4.37
CA PHE A 101 3.44 14.41 3.15
C PHE A 101 2.03 13.89 3.39
N HIS A 102 1.80 13.20 4.50
CA HIS A 102 0.49 12.64 4.82
C HIS A 102 -0.61 13.71 4.86
N TYR A 103 -0.34 14.84 5.51
CA TYR A 103 -1.33 15.91 5.63
C TYR A 103 -1.63 16.57 4.30
N ARG A 104 -0.59 16.88 3.52
CA ARG A 104 -0.74 17.49 2.21
C ARG A 104 -1.52 16.58 1.26
N TYR A 105 -1.20 15.30 1.29
CA TYR A 105 -1.84 14.30 0.44
C TYR A 105 -3.32 14.13 0.80
N SER A 106 -3.63 14.04 2.08
CA SER A 106 -5.00 13.91 2.54
C SER A 106 -5.84 15.14 2.21
N ALA A 107 -5.27 16.33 2.31
CA ALA A 107 -5.95 17.58 1.94
C ALA A 107 -6.28 17.64 0.45
N ILE A 108 -5.39 17.14 -0.40
CA ILE A 108 -5.60 17.12 -1.85
C ILE A 108 -6.76 16.18 -2.24
N ASN A 109 -6.98 15.14 -1.47
CA ASN A 109 -7.95 14.10 -1.79
C ASN A 109 -9.31 14.27 -1.10
N ILE A 110 -9.57 15.42 -0.56
CA ILE A 110 -10.87 15.71 0.07
C ILE A 110 -11.95 16.00 -0.98
#